data_f6ebb334bd08cbc3b53c0fb121ce5853
#
_entry.id   f6ebb334bd08cbc3b53c0fb121ce5853
#
_cell.length_a   1.000
_cell.length_b   1.000
_cell.length_c   1.000
_cell.angle_alpha   90.00
_cell.angle_beta   90.00
_cell.angle_gamma   90.00
#
_symmetry.space_group_name_H-M   'P 1'
#
loop_
_entity.id
_entity.type
_entity.pdbx_description
1 polymer ?
#
loop_
_entity_poly.entity_id
_entity_poly.type
_entity_poly.pdbx_seq_one_letter_code
_entity_poly.pdbx_strand_id
1 'polypeptide(L)'
;QAEVPGALMIGEEFAGFENMTLPVLHGGLGFTHMWNVRWTEAMMNYFSLAPEYRAYNLDRLVFSATTAFEEDYILPLSYKEFVYGKRSLLEKFPGLEAEKMAGVRSFFGFMMAFPGKKMSFMGSEFGQVSQWDYHSQLEWDLLENEGHRQMQTCIRELNHIYARNCPLWQDESNKGSFYWIDPGRTDPDVVAFSRIDEEGDELLV
;
A
#
# COMPACT_ATOMS: atom_id res chain seq x y z
N GLN A 1 4.69 -2.13 -26.39
CA GLN A 1 3.43 -1.35 -26.43
C GLN A 1 2.97 -1.05 -27.88
N ALA A 2 3.88 -0.76 -28.81
CA ALA A 2 3.49 -0.51 -30.20
C ALA A 2 2.82 -1.72 -30.86
N GLU A 3 3.25 -2.95 -30.54
CA GLU A 3 2.67 -4.19 -31.09
C GLU A 3 1.39 -4.64 -30.34
N VAL A 4 1.27 -4.27 -29.06
CA VAL A 4 0.11 -4.60 -28.21
C VAL A 4 -0.36 -3.33 -27.49
N PRO A 5 -1.21 -2.53 -28.14
CA PRO A 5 -1.78 -1.33 -27.53
C PRO A 5 -2.57 -1.68 -26.26
N GLY A 6 -2.33 -0.90 -25.19
CA GLY A 6 -2.99 -1.12 -23.89
C GLY A 6 -2.31 -2.16 -22.98
N ALA A 7 -1.23 -2.79 -23.42
CA ALA A 7 -0.44 -3.65 -22.54
C ALA A 7 0.23 -2.82 -21.43
N LEU A 8 0.04 -3.24 -20.18
CA LEU A 8 0.73 -2.66 -19.04
C LEU A 8 2.15 -3.24 -18.95
N MET A 9 3.14 -2.36 -18.98
CA MET A 9 4.54 -2.71 -18.77
C MET A 9 4.93 -2.22 -17.37
N ILE A 10 5.15 -3.15 -16.46
CA ILE A 10 5.43 -2.85 -15.05
C ILE A 10 6.89 -3.17 -14.76
N GLY A 11 7.62 -2.17 -14.28
CA GLY A 11 9.03 -2.30 -13.89
C GLY A 11 9.17 -2.64 -12.42
N GLU A 12 10.15 -3.48 -12.11
CA GLU A 12 10.62 -3.72 -10.74
C GLU A 12 12.10 -3.35 -10.69
N GLU A 13 12.47 -2.43 -9.80
CA GLU A 13 13.81 -1.90 -9.74
C GLU A 13 14.20 -1.57 -8.29
N PHE A 14 15.43 -1.88 -7.88
CA PHE A 14 15.96 -1.73 -6.52
C PHE A 14 17.22 -0.85 -6.44
N ALA A 15 17.88 -0.58 -7.58
CA ALA A 15 19.15 0.12 -7.61
C ALA A 15 19.04 1.65 -7.74
N GLY A 16 17.80 2.19 -7.78
CA GLY A 16 17.56 3.63 -7.89
C GLY A 16 17.60 4.15 -9.31
N PHE A 17 17.16 3.34 -10.28
CA PHE A 17 16.98 3.78 -11.66
C PHE A 17 15.83 4.80 -11.70
N GLU A 18 16.09 5.96 -12.28
CA GLU A 18 15.13 7.05 -12.40
C GLU A 18 14.47 7.07 -13.78
N ASN A 19 13.31 7.71 -13.89
CA ASN A 19 12.59 7.94 -15.15
C ASN A 19 12.14 6.66 -15.86
N MET A 20 11.79 5.61 -15.11
CA MET A 20 11.31 4.36 -15.69
C MET A 20 9.94 4.53 -16.37
N THR A 21 9.04 5.32 -15.80
CA THR A 21 7.71 5.57 -16.34
C THR A 21 7.65 6.77 -17.27
N LEU A 22 8.68 7.62 -17.27
CA LEU A 22 8.76 8.73 -18.20
C LEU A 22 8.77 8.21 -19.65
N PRO A 23 8.01 8.83 -20.59
CA PRO A 23 8.01 8.44 -21.99
C PRO A 23 9.40 8.43 -22.63
N VAL A 24 9.65 7.47 -23.52
CA VAL A 24 10.95 7.32 -24.24
C VAL A 24 11.35 8.59 -24.98
N LEU A 25 10.39 9.33 -25.55
CA LEU A 25 10.63 10.61 -26.22
C LEU A 25 11.19 11.70 -25.28
N HIS A 26 10.99 11.56 -23.98
CA HIS A 26 11.49 12.46 -22.95
C HIS A 26 12.71 11.91 -22.20
N GLY A 27 13.29 10.80 -22.71
CA GLY A 27 14.49 10.19 -22.16
C GLY A 27 14.25 9.12 -21.08
N GLY A 28 13.01 8.72 -20.86
CA GLY A 28 12.65 7.63 -19.95
C GLY A 28 12.66 6.26 -20.63
N LEU A 29 12.29 5.23 -19.89
CA LEU A 29 12.19 3.85 -20.39
C LEU A 29 10.80 3.49 -20.92
N GLY A 30 9.77 4.30 -20.63
CA GLY A 30 8.41 4.13 -21.14
C GLY A 30 7.65 2.97 -20.51
N PHE A 31 7.98 2.55 -19.29
CA PHE A 31 7.12 1.65 -18.53
C PHE A 31 5.80 2.33 -18.19
N THR A 32 4.75 1.54 -18.04
CA THR A 32 3.44 2.06 -17.63
C THR A 32 3.42 2.38 -16.15
N HIS A 33 4.02 1.51 -15.34
CA HIS A 33 4.14 1.67 -13.90
C HIS A 33 5.45 1.07 -13.40
N MET A 34 5.81 1.46 -12.18
CA MET A 34 6.95 0.92 -11.43
C MET A 34 6.49 0.47 -10.04
N TRP A 35 7.05 -0.61 -9.52
CA TRP A 35 6.83 -1.01 -8.14
C TRP A 35 7.54 -0.07 -7.17
N ASN A 36 6.80 0.57 -6.27
CA ASN A 36 7.36 1.38 -5.19
C ASN A 36 7.81 0.50 -4.01
N VAL A 37 8.90 -0.21 -4.20
CA VAL A 37 9.45 -1.10 -3.15
C VAL A 37 9.96 -0.34 -1.94
N ARG A 38 10.41 0.93 -2.12
CA ARG A 38 10.82 1.81 -1.02
C ARG A 38 9.64 2.13 -0.10
N TRP A 39 8.46 2.39 -0.68
CA TRP A 39 7.23 2.59 0.10
C TRP A 39 6.89 1.35 0.92
N THR A 40 6.91 0.16 0.29
CA THR A 40 6.61 -1.10 0.99
C THR A 40 7.55 -1.32 2.16
N GLU A 41 8.85 -1.13 1.96
CA GLU A 41 9.84 -1.26 3.02
C GLU A 41 9.62 -0.26 4.15
N ALA A 42 9.38 1.01 3.83
CA ALA A 42 9.12 2.06 4.82
C ALA A 42 7.85 1.75 5.64
N MET A 43 6.77 1.32 4.98
CA MET A 43 5.51 0.97 5.64
C MET A 43 5.63 -0.29 6.49
N MET A 44 6.28 -1.34 5.99
CA MET A 44 6.52 -2.54 6.79
C MET A 44 7.35 -2.21 8.03
N ASN A 45 8.38 -1.39 7.90
CA ASN A 45 9.20 -0.95 9.03
C ASN A 45 8.40 -0.12 10.03
N TYR A 46 7.51 0.76 9.57
CA TYR A 46 6.68 1.59 10.46
C TYR A 46 5.62 0.76 11.19
N PHE A 47 4.81 0.00 10.45
CA PHE A 47 3.68 -0.74 11.00
C PHE A 47 4.10 -1.95 11.86
N SER A 48 5.33 -2.46 11.67
CA SER A 48 5.91 -3.52 12.53
C SER A 48 6.39 -3.00 13.89
N LEU A 49 6.45 -1.68 14.09
CA LEU A 49 6.76 -1.10 15.40
C LEU A 49 5.58 -1.33 16.35
N ALA A 50 5.91 -1.58 17.63
CA ALA A 50 4.90 -1.54 18.67
C ALA A 50 4.28 -0.13 18.75
N PRO A 51 2.97 0.00 19.04
CA PRO A 51 2.24 1.26 18.96
C PRO A 51 2.93 2.44 19.66
N GLU A 52 3.50 2.20 20.84
CA GLU A 52 4.19 3.21 21.65
C GLU A 52 5.42 3.83 20.98
N TYR A 53 5.98 3.17 19.94
CA TYR A 53 7.14 3.68 19.19
C TYR A 53 6.73 4.36 17.88
N ARG A 54 5.48 4.22 17.41
CA ARG A 54 5.04 4.78 16.12
C ARG A 54 5.05 6.30 16.11
N ALA A 55 4.64 6.93 17.22
CA ALA A 55 4.67 8.38 17.38
C ALA A 55 6.05 9.01 17.13
N TYR A 56 7.12 8.30 17.52
CA TYR A 56 8.51 8.75 17.32
C TYR A 56 9.07 8.44 15.93
N ASN A 57 8.32 7.78 15.06
CA ASN A 57 8.73 7.34 13.73
C ASN A 57 7.76 7.78 12.62
N LEU A 58 6.90 8.76 12.90
CA LEU A 58 5.94 9.31 11.94
C LEU A 58 6.61 9.90 10.69
N ASP A 59 7.85 10.37 10.82
CA ASP A 59 8.67 10.85 9.72
C ASP A 59 8.78 9.83 8.57
N ARG A 60 8.83 8.53 8.85
CA ARG A 60 8.85 7.47 7.83
C ARG A 60 7.60 7.47 6.98
N LEU A 61 6.45 7.67 7.62
CA LEU A 61 5.14 7.71 6.96
C LEU A 61 5.01 9.00 6.15
N VAL A 62 5.37 10.14 6.75
CA VAL A 62 5.29 11.46 6.12
C VAL A 62 6.28 11.58 4.95
N PHE A 63 7.50 11.09 5.13
CA PHE A 63 8.54 11.14 4.09
C PHE A 63 8.17 10.31 2.86
N SER A 64 7.42 9.20 3.02
CA SER A 64 6.98 8.38 1.88
C SER A 64 6.16 9.16 0.85
N ALA A 65 5.44 10.20 1.28
CA ALA A 65 4.67 11.05 0.38
C ALA A 65 5.54 11.99 -0.46
N THR A 66 6.77 12.31 -0.02
CA THR A 66 7.65 13.19 -0.80
C THR A 66 8.13 12.56 -2.11
N THR A 67 8.22 11.23 -2.14
CA THR A 67 8.67 10.45 -3.29
C THR A 67 7.52 9.74 -4.02
N ALA A 68 6.28 9.91 -3.57
CA ALA A 68 5.12 9.21 -4.12
C ALA A 68 4.79 9.56 -5.57
N PHE A 69 5.34 10.66 -6.10
CA PHE A 69 5.05 11.22 -7.42
C PHE A 69 6.29 11.30 -8.34
N GLU A 70 7.35 10.57 -8.01
CA GLU A 70 8.55 10.52 -8.85
C GLU A 70 8.33 9.65 -10.08
N GLU A 71 7.47 8.63 -9.96
CA GLU A 71 7.10 7.69 -11.02
C GLU A 71 5.61 7.34 -10.91
N ASP A 72 5.05 6.71 -11.94
CA ASP A 72 3.72 6.11 -11.89
C ASP A 72 3.76 4.80 -11.09
N TYR A 73 3.54 4.90 -9.80
CA TYR A 73 3.78 3.80 -8.87
C TYR A 73 2.62 2.82 -8.70
N ILE A 74 3.02 1.54 -8.49
CA ILE A 74 2.21 0.53 -7.81
C ILE A 74 2.80 0.34 -6.41
N LEU A 75 1.95 0.29 -5.38
CA LEU A 75 2.34 -0.03 -3.99
C LEU A 75 2.31 -1.56 -3.82
N PRO A 76 3.45 -2.25 -3.90
CA PRO A 76 3.46 -3.69 -3.98
C PRO A 76 3.48 -4.35 -2.60
N LEU A 77 2.46 -5.16 -2.28
CA LEU A 77 2.64 -6.30 -1.40
C LEU A 77 2.88 -7.51 -2.29
N SER A 78 4.13 -7.88 -2.50
CA SER A 78 4.51 -8.98 -3.38
C SER A 78 4.88 -10.24 -2.59
N TYR A 79 5.03 -11.36 -3.28
CA TYR A 79 5.49 -12.63 -2.67
C TYR A 79 6.79 -12.45 -1.87
N LYS A 80 7.67 -11.54 -2.27
CA LYS A 80 8.95 -11.27 -1.61
C LYS A 80 8.80 -10.88 -0.14
N GLU A 81 7.65 -10.31 0.23
CA GLU A 81 7.37 -9.94 1.61
C GLU A 81 6.95 -11.14 2.48
N PHE A 82 6.57 -12.27 1.87
CA PHE A 82 5.90 -13.38 2.54
C PHE A 82 6.60 -14.73 2.41
N VAL A 83 7.79 -14.80 1.79
CA VAL A 83 8.56 -16.03 1.57
C VAL A 83 9.91 -15.99 2.28
N TYR A 84 10.61 -17.11 2.27
CA TYR A 84 11.99 -17.24 2.78
C TYR A 84 12.16 -16.82 4.25
N GLY A 85 11.22 -17.24 5.12
CA GLY A 85 11.27 -16.95 6.56
C GLY A 85 10.78 -15.56 6.96
N LYS A 86 10.19 -14.81 6.04
CA LYS A 86 9.67 -13.45 6.31
C LYS A 86 8.31 -13.42 7.00
N ARG A 87 7.68 -14.57 7.24
CA ARG A 87 6.34 -14.72 7.87
C ARG A 87 5.20 -14.20 7.00
N SER A 88 3.95 -14.44 7.45
CA SER A 88 2.76 -13.81 6.84
C SER A 88 2.69 -12.32 7.18
N LEU A 89 1.79 -11.58 6.49
CA LEU A 89 1.56 -10.17 6.81
C LEU A 89 1.13 -10.00 8.27
N LEU A 90 0.16 -10.80 8.72
CA LEU A 90 -0.35 -10.77 10.08
C LEU A 90 0.76 -10.93 11.13
N GLU A 91 1.67 -11.86 10.90
CA GLU A 91 2.76 -12.17 11.83
C GLU A 91 3.89 -11.13 11.87
N LYS A 92 3.88 -10.13 10.99
CA LYS A 92 4.79 -8.97 11.04
C LYS A 92 4.34 -7.91 12.04
N PHE A 93 3.06 -7.90 12.40
CA PHE A 93 2.50 -6.90 13.29
C PHE A 93 2.67 -7.31 14.76
N PRO A 94 2.94 -6.37 15.66
CA PRO A 94 3.14 -6.64 17.08
C PRO A 94 1.82 -6.90 17.80
N GLY A 95 1.94 -7.54 18.98
CA GLY A 95 0.84 -7.72 19.90
C GLY A 95 0.12 -9.07 19.78
N LEU A 96 -1.03 -9.16 20.43
CA LEU A 96 -1.93 -10.30 20.37
C LEU A 96 -2.68 -10.32 19.03
N GLU A 97 -3.35 -11.43 18.72
CA GLU A 97 -4.05 -11.61 17.43
C GLU A 97 -4.99 -10.46 17.08
N ALA A 98 -5.81 -9.99 18.04
CA ALA A 98 -6.72 -8.87 17.82
C ALA A 98 -5.97 -7.55 17.48
N GLU A 99 -4.83 -7.32 18.12
CA GLU A 99 -3.96 -6.14 17.89
C GLU A 99 -3.26 -6.24 16.53
N LYS A 100 -2.77 -7.43 16.16
CA LYS A 100 -2.21 -7.69 14.84
C LYS A 100 -3.25 -7.44 13.74
N MET A 101 -4.48 -7.95 13.91
CA MET A 101 -5.60 -7.72 12.99
C MET A 101 -5.94 -6.23 12.86
N ALA A 102 -5.96 -5.49 13.97
CA ALA A 102 -6.16 -4.04 13.95
C ALA A 102 -5.04 -3.32 13.20
N GLY A 103 -3.78 -3.70 13.44
CA GLY A 103 -2.62 -3.16 12.75
C GLY A 103 -2.67 -3.39 11.24
N VAL A 104 -3.04 -4.60 10.79
CA VAL A 104 -3.18 -4.93 9.36
C VAL A 104 -4.32 -4.12 8.72
N ARG A 105 -5.46 -3.94 9.43
CA ARG A 105 -6.55 -3.07 8.92
C ARG A 105 -6.10 -1.63 8.76
N SER A 106 -5.36 -1.09 9.73
CA SER A 106 -4.81 0.28 9.65
C SER A 106 -3.83 0.43 8.50
N PHE A 107 -2.95 -0.56 8.29
CA PHE A 107 -2.04 -0.60 7.15
C PHE A 107 -2.78 -0.57 5.81
N PHE A 108 -3.79 -1.43 5.63
CA PHE A 108 -4.57 -1.44 4.39
C PHE A 108 -5.39 -0.16 4.20
N GLY A 109 -5.96 0.40 5.27
CA GLY A 109 -6.64 1.69 5.21
C GLY A 109 -5.72 2.79 4.70
N PHE A 110 -4.52 2.89 5.26
CA PHE A 110 -3.51 3.83 4.79
C PHE A 110 -3.08 3.56 3.34
N MET A 111 -2.78 2.29 3.00
CA MET A 111 -2.41 1.90 1.65
C MET A 111 -3.46 2.28 0.61
N MET A 112 -4.75 2.02 0.89
CA MET A 112 -5.85 2.31 -0.04
C MET A 112 -6.03 3.79 -0.31
N ALA A 113 -5.73 4.64 0.65
CA ALA A 113 -5.84 6.09 0.51
C ALA A 113 -4.55 6.77 -0.01
N PHE A 114 -3.39 6.14 0.14
CA PHE A 114 -2.11 6.71 -0.29
C PHE A 114 -1.98 6.73 -1.82
N PRO A 115 -1.24 7.69 -2.44
CA PRO A 115 -1.00 7.73 -3.88
C PRO A 115 -0.33 6.46 -4.43
N GLY A 116 -0.69 6.06 -5.64
CA GLY A 116 -0.19 4.87 -6.35
C GLY A 116 -1.21 3.73 -6.42
N LYS A 117 -1.13 2.90 -7.46
CA LYS A 117 -2.00 1.73 -7.65
C LYS A 117 -1.74 0.68 -6.56
N LYS A 118 -2.75 -0.09 -6.22
CA LYS A 118 -2.70 -1.04 -5.09
C LYS A 118 -2.42 -2.46 -5.59
N MET A 119 -1.51 -3.15 -4.92
CA MET A 119 -1.25 -4.57 -5.16
C MET A 119 -1.15 -5.31 -3.82
N SER A 120 -2.06 -6.23 -3.59
CA SER A 120 -2.03 -7.13 -2.43
C SER A 120 -1.61 -8.54 -2.84
N PHE A 121 -1.09 -9.31 -1.90
CA PHE A 121 -0.72 -10.70 -2.11
C PHE A 121 -1.74 -11.63 -1.46
N MET A 122 -2.01 -12.75 -2.14
CA MET A 122 -3.02 -13.74 -1.75
C MET A 122 -2.90 -14.19 -0.29
N GLY A 123 -4.02 -14.26 0.41
CA GLY A 123 -4.09 -14.60 1.85
C GLY A 123 -3.97 -13.40 2.78
N SER A 124 -3.41 -12.28 2.31
CA SER A 124 -3.30 -11.06 3.13
C SER A 124 -4.66 -10.45 3.45
N GLU A 125 -5.64 -10.61 2.55
CA GLU A 125 -6.99 -10.05 2.65
C GLU A 125 -7.84 -10.66 3.77
N PHE A 126 -7.49 -11.85 4.24
CA PHE A 126 -8.15 -12.47 5.39
C PHE A 126 -7.19 -12.77 6.56
N GLY A 127 -5.95 -12.28 6.48
CA GLY A 127 -4.97 -12.40 7.55
C GLY A 127 -4.43 -13.82 7.72
N GLN A 128 -4.03 -14.48 6.62
CA GLN A 128 -3.36 -15.78 6.68
C GLN A 128 -2.24 -15.78 7.72
N VAL A 129 -2.17 -16.83 8.53
CA VAL A 129 -1.21 -16.95 9.63
C VAL A 129 0.10 -17.57 9.16
N SER A 130 0.03 -18.68 8.43
CA SER A 130 1.21 -19.34 7.93
C SER A 130 1.90 -18.50 6.85
N GLN A 131 3.24 -18.63 6.80
CA GLN A 131 3.99 -18.12 5.67
C GLN A 131 3.47 -18.75 4.38
N TRP A 132 3.36 -17.94 3.32
CA TRP A 132 2.95 -18.44 2.02
C TRP A 132 3.90 -19.53 1.49
N ASP A 133 3.33 -20.63 1.03
CA ASP A 133 4.03 -21.76 0.43
C ASP A 133 3.26 -22.22 -0.83
N TYR A 134 3.94 -22.28 -1.97
CA TYR A 134 3.34 -22.69 -3.25
C TYR A 134 2.98 -24.19 -3.30
N HIS A 135 3.43 -24.99 -2.34
CA HIS A 135 3.04 -26.40 -2.21
C HIS A 135 1.74 -26.59 -1.42
N SER A 136 1.25 -25.56 -0.77
CA SER A 136 0.09 -25.59 0.11
C SER A 136 -1.04 -24.69 -0.41
N GLN A 137 -2.27 -25.07 -0.12
CA GLN A 137 -3.39 -24.15 -0.32
C GLN A 137 -3.37 -23.03 0.73
N LEU A 138 -4.08 -21.93 0.44
CA LEU A 138 -4.34 -20.90 1.43
C LEU A 138 -5.18 -21.47 2.60
N GLU A 139 -5.04 -20.88 3.78
CA GLU A 139 -5.72 -21.31 5.01
C GLU A 139 -7.18 -20.86 5.05
N TRP A 140 -8.01 -21.30 4.09
CA TRP A 140 -9.42 -20.88 3.96
C TRP A 140 -10.29 -21.20 5.16
N ASP A 141 -9.93 -22.18 5.96
CA ASP A 141 -10.56 -22.57 7.23
C ASP A 141 -10.45 -21.48 8.30
N LEU A 142 -9.47 -20.58 8.21
CA LEU A 142 -9.39 -19.39 9.07
C LEU A 142 -10.65 -18.51 8.97
N LEU A 143 -11.38 -18.55 7.85
CA LEU A 143 -12.64 -17.83 7.69
C LEU A 143 -13.78 -18.36 8.56
N GLU A 144 -13.63 -19.50 9.23
CA GLU A 144 -14.55 -19.95 10.29
C GLU A 144 -14.40 -19.10 11.56
N ASN A 145 -13.25 -18.44 11.74
CA ASN A 145 -13.00 -17.49 12.82
C ASN A 145 -13.54 -16.09 12.50
N GLU A 146 -14.19 -15.48 13.46
CA GLU A 146 -14.82 -14.15 13.34
C GLU A 146 -13.80 -13.05 12.99
N GLY A 147 -12.60 -13.06 13.58
CA GLY A 147 -11.56 -12.07 13.34
C GLY A 147 -11.11 -12.04 11.87
N HIS A 148 -10.92 -13.21 11.28
CA HIS A 148 -10.51 -13.35 9.86
C HIS A 148 -11.64 -12.97 8.90
N ARG A 149 -12.92 -13.30 9.22
CA ARG A 149 -14.08 -12.82 8.43
C ARG A 149 -14.20 -11.30 8.46
N GLN A 150 -14.02 -10.70 9.64
CA GLN A 150 -14.04 -9.24 9.77
C GLN A 150 -12.90 -8.58 9.01
N MET A 151 -11.71 -9.18 9.00
CA MET A 151 -10.58 -8.72 8.19
C MET A 151 -10.95 -8.73 6.70
N GLN A 152 -11.42 -9.87 6.17
CA GLN A 152 -11.81 -9.99 4.78
C GLN A 152 -12.92 -8.99 4.41
N THR A 153 -13.90 -8.80 5.31
CA THR A 153 -14.96 -7.81 5.11
C THR A 153 -14.38 -6.40 5.04
N CYS A 154 -13.47 -6.04 5.95
CA CYS A 154 -12.81 -4.75 5.96
C CYS A 154 -12.08 -4.48 4.62
N ILE A 155 -11.27 -5.43 4.16
CA ILE A 155 -10.54 -5.29 2.89
C ILE A 155 -11.49 -5.17 1.71
N ARG A 156 -12.59 -5.93 1.69
CA ARG A 156 -13.63 -5.80 0.66
C ARG A 156 -14.24 -4.41 0.64
N GLU A 157 -14.60 -3.87 1.80
CA GLU A 157 -15.19 -2.53 1.89
C GLU A 157 -14.18 -1.44 1.50
N LEU A 158 -12.91 -1.57 1.89
CA LEU A 158 -11.85 -0.68 1.44
C LEU A 158 -11.69 -0.69 -0.08
N ASN A 159 -11.76 -1.84 -0.73
CA ASN A 159 -11.77 -1.94 -2.20
C ASN A 159 -12.98 -1.25 -2.82
N HIS A 160 -14.19 -1.39 -2.22
CA HIS A 160 -15.38 -0.68 -2.68
C HIS A 160 -15.24 0.85 -2.52
N ILE A 161 -14.68 1.31 -1.40
CA ILE A 161 -14.41 2.73 -1.18
C ILE A 161 -13.42 3.22 -2.23
N TYR A 162 -12.32 2.52 -2.45
CA TYR A 162 -11.32 2.86 -3.46
C TYR A 162 -11.96 3.00 -4.86
N ALA A 163 -12.71 1.99 -5.29
CA ALA A 163 -13.32 1.98 -6.62
C ALA A 163 -14.38 3.06 -6.85
N ARG A 164 -15.07 3.53 -5.79
CA ARG A 164 -16.16 4.51 -5.89
C ARG A 164 -15.71 5.95 -5.75
N ASN A 165 -14.50 6.20 -5.27
CA ASN A 165 -14.01 7.56 -5.00
C ASN A 165 -12.85 7.89 -5.95
N CYS A 166 -13.15 8.67 -6.98
CA CYS A 166 -12.17 9.10 -8.00
C CYS A 166 -10.89 9.71 -7.41
N PRO A 167 -10.94 10.54 -6.35
CA PRO A 167 -9.73 11.09 -5.74
C PRO A 167 -8.69 10.05 -5.30
N LEU A 168 -9.10 8.79 -5.05
CA LEU A 168 -8.18 7.75 -4.61
C LEU A 168 -7.36 7.10 -5.74
N TRP A 169 -7.80 7.23 -7.02
CA TRP A 169 -7.18 6.46 -8.11
C TRP A 169 -7.03 7.18 -9.45
N GLN A 170 -7.65 8.35 -9.64
CA GLN A 170 -7.68 9.02 -10.94
C GLN A 170 -6.38 9.77 -11.23
N ASP A 171 -5.94 10.60 -10.32
CA ASP A 171 -4.80 11.52 -10.53
C ASP A 171 -3.61 11.17 -9.61
N GLU A 172 -3.18 9.90 -9.64
CA GLU A 172 -2.17 9.37 -8.71
C GLU A 172 -0.73 9.80 -9.01
N SER A 173 -0.44 10.25 -10.23
CA SER A 173 0.87 10.77 -10.63
C SER A 173 1.01 12.29 -10.45
N ASN A 174 -0.07 12.99 -10.16
CA ASN A 174 -0.05 14.43 -9.94
C ASN A 174 0.23 14.76 -8.46
N LYS A 175 1.31 15.45 -8.21
CA LYS A 175 1.67 15.90 -6.85
C LYS A 175 0.60 16.81 -6.21
N GLY A 176 -0.19 17.52 -7.01
CA GLY A 176 -1.32 18.34 -6.55
C GLY A 176 -2.51 17.53 -6.03
N SER A 177 -2.58 16.23 -6.32
CA SER A 177 -3.67 15.35 -5.85
C SER A 177 -3.57 14.92 -4.38
N PHE A 178 -2.54 15.35 -3.66
CA PHE A 178 -2.30 14.97 -2.28
C PHE A 178 -1.71 16.11 -1.45
N TYR A 179 -2.24 16.33 -0.25
CA TYR A 179 -1.58 17.19 0.73
C TYR A 179 -1.88 16.74 2.17
N TRP A 180 -0.92 16.91 3.05
CA TRP A 180 -1.08 16.67 4.47
C TRP A 180 -1.94 17.76 5.11
N ILE A 181 -3.00 17.39 5.84
CA ILE A 181 -3.76 18.26 6.73
C ILE A 181 -3.10 18.30 8.09
N ASP A 182 -2.90 17.11 8.67
CA ASP A 182 -2.11 16.93 9.89
C ASP A 182 -1.25 15.66 9.78
N PRO A 183 0.06 15.80 9.63
CA PRO A 183 0.98 14.66 9.62
C PRO A 183 1.32 14.13 11.03
N GLY A 184 0.38 14.17 11.98
CA GLY A 184 0.57 13.72 13.35
C GLY A 184 1.24 14.77 14.28
N ARG A 185 1.09 16.05 13.95
CA ARG A 185 1.66 17.14 14.78
C ARG A 185 0.76 17.52 15.95
N THR A 186 -0.55 17.42 15.75
CA THR A 186 -1.54 17.72 16.79
C THR A 186 -1.75 16.52 17.70
N ASP A 187 -1.87 15.34 17.13
CA ASP A 187 -2.00 14.06 17.82
C ASP A 187 -1.10 13.04 17.11
N PRO A 188 -0.06 12.49 17.78
CA PRO A 188 0.87 11.56 17.14
C PRO A 188 0.26 10.20 16.77
N ASP A 189 -0.95 9.91 17.25
CA ASP A 189 -1.69 8.69 16.90
C ASP A 189 -2.63 8.88 15.70
N VAL A 190 -2.72 10.13 15.18
CA VAL A 190 -3.62 10.49 14.08
C VAL A 190 -2.82 11.18 12.97
N VAL A 191 -3.01 10.73 11.75
CA VAL A 191 -2.57 11.44 10.55
C VAL A 191 -3.77 11.77 9.69
N ALA A 192 -3.80 12.95 9.10
CA ALA A 192 -4.88 13.38 8.21
C ALA A 192 -4.29 13.97 6.94
N PHE A 193 -4.85 13.60 5.80
CA PHE A 193 -4.47 14.12 4.49
C PHE A 193 -5.66 14.20 3.55
N SER A 194 -5.50 14.93 2.48
CA SER A 194 -6.50 15.06 1.43
C SER A 194 -6.02 14.42 0.14
N ARG A 195 -6.99 13.85 -0.59
CA ARG A 195 -6.84 13.39 -1.96
C ARG A 195 -7.80 14.17 -2.85
N ILE A 196 -7.30 14.60 -4.01
CA ILE A 196 -8.05 15.41 -4.96
C ILE A 196 -7.98 14.73 -6.33
N ASP A 197 -9.09 14.70 -7.07
CA ASP A 197 -9.11 14.18 -8.44
C ASP A 197 -8.93 15.30 -9.49
N GLU A 198 -8.98 14.93 -10.77
CA GLU A 198 -8.83 15.85 -11.90
C GLU A 198 -9.95 16.88 -12.00
N GLU A 199 -11.11 16.63 -11.41
CA GLU A 199 -12.30 17.50 -11.42
C GLU A 199 -12.32 18.46 -10.21
N GLY A 200 -11.42 18.23 -9.25
CA GLY A 200 -11.28 18.99 -8.02
C GLY A 200 -12.14 18.47 -6.87
N ASP A 201 -12.73 17.29 -7.01
CA ASP A 201 -13.43 16.63 -5.91
C ASP A 201 -12.41 16.18 -4.85
N GLU A 202 -12.71 16.48 -3.59
CA GLU A 202 -11.80 16.27 -2.47
C GLU A 202 -12.33 15.21 -1.51
N LEU A 203 -11.45 14.29 -1.14
CA LEU A 203 -11.67 13.28 -0.11
C LEU A 203 -10.70 13.49 1.05
N LEU A 204 -11.26 13.67 2.25
CA LEU A 204 -10.49 13.73 3.51
C LEU A 204 -10.27 12.32 4.06
N VAL A 205 -9.04 12.02 4.46
CA VAL A 205 -8.59 10.75 5.01
C VAL A 205 -7.97 10.96 6.38
#